data_4ffa29ddbc36a2657fda0cfb021f2d1f
#
_entry.id   4ffa29ddbc36a2657fda0cfb021f2d1f
#
_cell.length_a   1.000
_cell.length_b   1.000
_cell.length_c   1.000
_cell.angle_alpha   90.00
_cell.angle_beta   90.00
_cell.angle_gamma   90.00
#
_symmetry.space_group_name_H-M   'P 1'
#
loop_
_entity.id
_entity.type
_entity.pdbx_description
1 polymer ?
#
loop_
_entity_poly.entity_id
_entity_poly.type
_entity_poly.pdbx_seq_one_letter_code
_entity_poly.pdbx_strand_id
1 'polypeptide(L)'
;TEAGSEFYNQNDAERAQELLAEAGYTGEEPFRILIASDSPDFYSMAVILQNQLEAVGINTEILSYDWATFVSVRNDQPENYDAFITSFSPKILPTMNLYLSSTWAGWVDDERILEDLAAISADTSKENAVQTWVDLQQYMYETSVPVVKFGSTKTFLVASKDVEGLGLFEHIVYANARVAE
;
A
#
# COMPACT_ATOMS: atom_id res chain seq x y z
N THR A 1 8.21 -7.83 -10.80
CA THR A 1 9.47 -8.49 -10.41
C THR A 1 9.20 -9.55 -9.35
N GLU A 2 10.13 -10.45 -9.12
CA GLU A 2 10.09 -11.42 -8.02
C GLU A 2 10.91 -10.93 -6.81
N ALA A 3 11.43 -9.69 -6.86
CA ALA A 3 12.21 -9.10 -5.79
C ALA A 3 11.39 -9.05 -4.48
N GLY A 4 11.97 -9.53 -3.40
CA GLY A 4 11.33 -9.62 -2.09
C GLY A 4 10.29 -10.73 -1.96
N SER A 5 10.18 -11.65 -2.93
CA SER A 5 9.17 -12.72 -2.90
C SER A 5 9.32 -13.66 -1.70
N GLU A 6 10.53 -13.83 -1.18
CA GLU A 6 10.83 -14.60 0.03
C GLU A 6 10.23 -14.01 1.30
N PHE A 7 9.91 -12.71 1.31
CA PHE A 7 9.28 -12.03 2.44
C PHE A 7 7.74 -12.00 2.34
N TYR A 8 7.19 -12.54 1.26
CA TYR A 8 5.75 -12.49 1.01
C TYR A 8 5.04 -13.69 1.61
N ASN A 9 3.92 -13.48 2.32
CA ASN A 9 3.09 -14.53 2.92
C ASN A 9 3.85 -15.50 3.87
N GLN A 10 4.79 -15.02 4.62
CA GLN A 10 5.57 -15.86 5.54
C GLN A 10 4.69 -16.51 6.60
N ASN A 11 3.66 -15.78 7.12
CA ASN A 11 2.74 -16.24 8.16
C ASN A 11 3.47 -16.87 9.36
N ASP A 12 4.55 -16.24 9.79
CA ASP A 12 5.46 -16.70 10.86
C ASP A 12 5.23 -15.88 12.14
N ALA A 13 4.31 -16.36 12.98
CA ALA A 13 3.97 -15.69 14.24
C ALA A 13 5.12 -15.78 15.26
N GLU A 14 5.93 -16.85 15.24
CA GLU A 14 7.08 -17.00 16.15
C GLU A 14 8.14 -15.96 15.80
N ARG A 15 8.46 -15.80 14.53
CA ARG A 15 9.41 -14.77 14.08
C ARG A 15 8.92 -13.36 14.36
N ALA A 16 7.61 -13.09 14.21
CA ALA A 16 7.04 -11.80 14.56
C ALA A 16 7.22 -11.48 16.05
N GLN A 17 6.97 -12.45 16.94
CA GLN A 17 7.19 -12.28 18.38
C GLN A 17 8.66 -12.06 18.74
N GLU A 18 9.58 -12.78 18.07
CA GLU A 18 11.02 -12.54 18.24
C GLU A 18 11.41 -11.09 17.87
N LEU A 19 10.94 -10.61 16.71
CA LEU A 19 11.22 -9.24 16.26
C LEU A 19 10.66 -8.19 17.21
N LEU A 20 9.45 -8.40 17.77
CA LEU A 20 8.88 -7.53 18.79
C LEU A 20 9.74 -7.49 20.05
N ALA A 21 10.23 -8.65 20.48
CA ALA A 21 11.13 -8.74 21.64
C ALA A 21 12.48 -8.07 21.36
N GLU A 22 13.08 -8.28 20.18
CA GLU A 22 14.32 -7.63 19.74
C GLU A 22 14.15 -6.09 19.70
N ALA A 23 12.98 -5.60 19.26
CA ALA A 23 12.65 -4.17 19.22
C ALA A 23 12.30 -3.57 20.59
N GLY A 24 12.18 -4.40 21.64
CA GLY A 24 11.77 -3.95 22.97
C GLY A 24 10.32 -3.49 23.06
N TYR A 25 9.44 -4.02 22.21
CA TYR A 25 8.02 -3.66 22.23
C TYR A 25 7.36 -4.06 23.55
N THR A 26 6.72 -3.10 24.24
CA THR A 26 6.12 -3.30 25.56
C THR A 26 4.60 -3.49 25.52
N GLY A 27 3.94 -3.10 24.43
CA GLY A 27 2.49 -3.17 24.26
C GLY A 27 1.69 -2.19 25.14
N GLU A 28 2.35 -1.17 25.72
CA GLU A 28 1.69 -0.18 26.61
C GLU A 28 0.68 0.68 25.84
N GLU A 29 1.04 1.08 24.61
CA GLU A 29 0.16 1.87 23.75
C GLU A 29 -0.43 0.98 22.65
N PRO A 30 -1.72 1.15 22.30
CA PRO A 30 -2.31 0.39 21.21
C PRO A 30 -1.77 0.87 19.85
N PHE A 31 -1.57 -0.08 18.93
CA PHE A 31 -1.29 0.21 17.54
C PHE A 31 -2.59 0.63 16.83
N ARG A 32 -2.67 1.89 16.40
CA ARG A 32 -3.88 2.53 15.90
C ARG A 32 -3.97 2.42 14.38
N ILE A 33 -5.03 1.76 13.91
CA ILE A 33 -5.29 1.52 12.49
C ILE A 33 -6.40 2.44 12.02
N LEU A 34 -6.06 3.44 11.21
CA LEU A 34 -7.01 4.42 10.65
C LEU A 34 -7.65 3.88 9.38
N ILE A 35 -8.99 3.92 9.29
CA ILE A 35 -9.75 3.48 8.12
C ILE A 35 -10.88 4.43 7.76
N ALA A 36 -11.30 4.38 6.48
CA ALA A 36 -12.53 4.99 6.01
C ALA A 36 -13.72 4.01 6.16
N SER A 37 -14.72 4.39 6.95
CA SER A 37 -15.92 3.57 7.21
C SER A 37 -16.82 3.38 5.98
N ASP A 38 -16.72 4.26 5.00
CA ASP A 38 -17.48 4.20 3.75
C ASP A 38 -17.03 3.03 2.84
N SER A 39 -15.94 2.36 3.19
CA SER A 39 -15.42 1.21 2.47
C SER A 39 -15.51 -0.07 3.32
N PRO A 40 -16.52 -0.93 3.11
CA PRO A 40 -16.69 -2.17 3.86
C PRO A 40 -15.47 -3.11 3.77
N ASP A 41 -14.77 -3.08 2.65
CA ASP A 41 -13.56 -3.89 2.43
C ASP A 41 -12.43 -3.43 3.37
N PHE A 42 -12.25 -2.13 3.57
CA PHE A 42 -11.22 -1.61 4.49
C PHE A 42 -11.51 -1.98 5.94
N TYR A 43 -12.77 -1.93 6.35
CA TYR A 43 -13.17 -2.38 7.68
C TYR A 43 -12.85 -3.87 7.88
N SER A 44 -13.21 -4.71 6.91
CA SER A 44 -12.93 -6.15 6.96
C SER A 44 -11.42 -6.43 7.02
N MET A 45 -10.62 -5.71 6.24
CA MET A 45 -9.15 -5.79 6.27
C MET A 45 -8.59 -5.38 7.64
N ALA A 46 -9.10 -4.29 8.22
CA ALA A 46 -8.67 -3.82 9.53
C ALA A 46 -8.95 -4.85 10.64
N VAL A 47 -10.13 -5.48 10.63
CA VAL A 47 -10.48 -6.51 11.60
C VAL A 47 -9.60 -7.76 11.47
N ILE A 48 -9.29 -8.17 10.23
CA ILE A 48 -8.37 -9.29 10.00
C ILE A 48 -6.97 -8.94 10.50
N LEU A 49 -6.46 -7.74 10.16
CA LEU A 49 -5.17 -7.26 10.61
C LEU A 49 -5.10 -7.17 12.14
N GLN A 50 -6.13 -6.61 12.79
CA GLN A 50 -6.24 -6.55 14.24
C GLN A 50 -6.08 -7.95 14.86
N ASN A 51 -6.86 -8.93 14.38
CA ASN A 51 -6.76 -10.30 14.91
C ASN A 51 -5.36 -10.91 14.74
N GLN A 52 -4.69 -10.63 13.63
CA GLN A 52 -3.34 -11.12 13.38
C GLN A 52 -2.30 -10.45 14.28
N LEU A 53 -2.39 -9.15 14.47
CA LEU A 53 -1.50 -8.38 15.34
C LEU A 53 -1.70 -8.76 16.82
N GLU A 54 -2.94 -8.91 17.27
CA GLU A 54 -3.26 -9.34 18.63
C GLU A 54 -2.76 -10.77 18.92
N ALA A 55 -2.79 -11.65 17.91
CA ALA A 55 -2.28 -13.03 18.06
C ALA A 55 -0.77 -13.08 18.31
N VAL A 56 -0.02 -12.04 17.94
CA VAL A 56 1.42 -11.94 18.21
C VAL A 56 1.75 -11.00 19.37
N GLY A 57 0.73 -10.45 20.04
CA GLY A 57 0.90 -9.63 21.25
C GLY A 57 0.87 -8.13 21.02
N ILE A 58 0.48 -7.66 19.84
CA ILE A 58 0.27 -6.23 19.57
C ILE A 58 -1.18 -5.86 19.90
N ASN A 59 -1.38 -5.05 20.95
CA ASN A 59 -2.69 -4.46 21.23
C ASN A 59 -3.05 -3.47 20.11
N THR A 60 -4.30 -3.50 19.62
CA THR A 60 -4.71 -2.70 18.46
C THR A 60 -6.01 -1.94 18.68
N GLU A 61 -6.11 -0.75 18.07
CA GLU A 61 -7.32 0.06 18.03
C GLU A 61 -7.66 0.43 16.58
N ILE A 62 -8.93 0.23 16.18
CA ILE A 62 -9.41 0.64 14.84
C ILE A 62 -10.08 2.01 14.95
N LEU A 63 -9.50 3.01 14.29
CA LEU A 63 -10.04 4.36 14.16
C LEU A 63 -10.83 4.46 12.85
N SER A 64 -12.15 4.43 12.97
CA SER A 64 -13.06 4.37 11.81
C SER A 64 -13.83 5.67 11.65
N TYR A 65 -13.59 6.40 10.54
CA TYR A 65 -14.22 7.68 10.23
C TYR A 65 -14.83 7.65 8.83
N ASP A 66 -15.76 8.58 8.56
CA ASP A 66 -16.19 8.86 7.19
C ASP A 66 -14.99 9.32 6.33
N TRP A 67 -15.13 9.24 4.99
CA TRP A 67 -14.02 9.54 4.08
C TRP A 67 -13.42 10.94 4.28
N ALA A 68 -14.22 11.96 4.51
CA ALA A 68 -13.70 13.33 4.66
C ALA A 68 -12.89 13.47 5.95
N THR A 69 -13.39 12.93 7.04
CA THR A 69 -12.70 12.91 8.34
C THR A 69 -11.44 12.05 8.27
N PHE A 70 -11.53 10.86 7.65
CA PHE A 70 -10.35 10.00 7.39
C PHE A 70 -9.24 10.75 6.68
N VAL A 71 -9.56 11.47 5.59
CA VAL A 71 -8.55 12.23 4.83
C VAL A 71 -7.94 13.35 5.66
N SER A 72 -8.75 14.08 6.44
CA SER A 72 -8.25 15.14 7.31
C SER A 72 -7.35 14.59 8.42
N VAL A 73 -7.78 13.55 9.13
CA VAL A 73 -6.95 12.91 10.18
C VAL A 73 -5.65 12.38 9.58
N ARG A 74 -5.72 11.66 8.46
CA ARG A 74 -4.54 11.11 7.79
C ARG A 74 -3.52 12.17 7.41
N ASN A 75 -3.96 13.32 6.89
CA ASN A 75 -3.06 14.35 6.38
C ASN A 75 -2.58 15.33 7.44
N ASP A 76 -3.44 15.67 8.40
CA ASP A 76 -3.24 16.83 9.28
C ASP A 76 -2.92 16.42 10.73
N GLN A 77 -3.09 15.13 11.08
CA GLN A 77 -2.94 14.62 12.44
C GLN A 77 -2.15 13.29 12.49
N PRO A 78 -0.92 13.25 11.95
CA PRO A 78 -0.13 12.01 11.85
C PRO A 78 0.17 11.37 13.21
N GLU A 79 0.14 12.15 14.29
CA GLU A 79 0.35 11.67 15.66
C GLU A 79 -0.83 10.85 16.22
N ASN A 80 -1.98 10.87 15.55
CA ASN A 80 -3.20 10.21 16.04
C ASN A 80 -3.39 8.78 15.52
N TYR A 81 -2.52 8.28 14.64
CA TYR A 81 -2.57 6.91 14.13
C TYR A 81 -1.16 6.38 13.83
N ASP A 82 -1.02 5.07 13.73
CA ASP A 82 0.25 4.40 13.45
C ASP A 82 0.27 3.77 12.05
N ALA A 83 -0.90 3.37 11.54
CA ALA A 83 -1.08 2.90 10.17
C ALA A 83 -2.45 3.31 9.63
N PHE A 84 -2.60 3.34 8.31
CA PHE A 84 -3.91 3.50 7.66
C PHE A 84 -4.06 2.53 6.49
N ILE A 85 -5.31 2.12 6.24
CA ILE A 85 -5.65 1.25 5.12
C ILE A 85 -6.20 2.08 3.97
N THR A 86 -5.63 1.89 2.79
CA THR A 86 -6.07 2.55 1.56
C THR A 86 -5.83 1.68 0.34
N SER A 87 -6.22 2.16 -0.83
CA SER A 87 -5.96 1.49 -2.11
C SER A 87 -5.29 2.43 -3.10
N PHE A 88 -4.47 1.85 -3.96
CA PHE A 88 -3.82 2.55 -5.06
C PHE A 88 -4.09 1.85 -6.38
N SER A 89 -4.34 2.63 -7.42
CA SER A 89 -4.28 2.10 -8.79
C SER A 89 -2.84 1.78 -9.17
N PRO A 90 -2.60 0.71 -9.93
CA PRO A 90 -1.26 0.42 -10.47
C PRO A 90 -0.67 1.63 -11.20
N LYS A 91 0.63 1.85 -11.06
CA LYS A 91 1.35 2.92 -11.72
C LYS A 91 2.32 2.37 -12.76
N ILE A 92 2.50 3.12 -13.86
CA ILE A 92 3.43 2.75 -14.94
C ILE A 92 4.88 2.84 -14.47
N LEU A 93 5.18 3.83 -13.64
CA LEU A 93 6.52 4.06 -13.09
C LEU A 93 6.51 3.96 -11.56
N PRO A 94 7.55 3.38 -10.96
CA PRO A 94 7.70 3.31 -9.51
C PRO A 94 7.60 4.66 -8.81
N THR A 95 8.18 5.69 -9.43
CA THR A 95 8.22 7.07 -8.92
C THR A 95 6.86 7.76 -8.86
N MET A 96 5.82 7.17 -9.45
CA MET A 96 4.43 7.65 -9.37
C MET A 96 3.67 7.09 -8.16
N ASN A 97 4.27 6.22 -7.36
CA ASN A 97 3.63 5.63 -6.19
C ASN A 97 3.67 6.60 -5.01
N LEU A 98 2.51 7.13 -4.62
CA LEU A 98 2.39 8.11 -3.54
C LEU A 98 2.89 7.59 -2.20
N TYR A 99 2.75 6.30 -1.92
CA TYR A 99 3.23 5.68 -0.69
C TYR A 99 4.76 5.63 -0.55
N LEU A 100 5.50 6.04 -1.59
CA LEU A 100 6.96 6.22 -1.57
C LEU A 100 7.35 7.70 -1.58
N SER A 101 6.40 8.62 -1.38
CA SER A 101 6.65 10.06 -1.42
C SER A 101 6.91 10.62 -0.02
N SER A 102 7.90 11.51 0.08
CA SER A 102 8.15 12.28 1.30
C SER A 102 7.10 13.37 1.57
N THR A 103 6.23 13.67 0.60
CA THR A 103 5.24 14.74 0.68
C THR A 103 3.80 14.23 0.78
N TRP A 104 3.62 12.91 0.92
CA TRP A 104 2.30 12.29 1.08
C TRP A 104 2.23 11.50 2.39
N ALA A 105 1.02 11.24 2.88
CA ALA A 105 0.81 10.52 4.13
C ALA A 105 1.57 9.17 4.16
N GLY A 106 2.32 8.96 5.24
CA GLY A 106 3.39 7.99 5.34
C GLY A 106 4.77 8.64 5.31
N TRP A 107 4.88 9.81 4.69
CA TRP A 107 6.05 10.73 4.72
C TRP A 107 7.39 9.99 4.73
N VAL A 108 7.62 9.20 3.68
CA VAL A 108 8.87 8.42 3.55
C VAL A 108 10.07 9.36 3.63
N ASP A 109 10.91 9.17 4.64
CA ASP A 109 12.13 9.93 4.90
C ASP A 109 13.40 9.08 4.76
N ASP A 110 13.27 7.84 4.33
CA ASP A 110 14.36 6.92 4.04
C ASP A 110 15.19 7.44 2.85
N GLU A 111 16.43 7.88 3.13
CA GLU A 111 17.33 8.50 2.17
C GLU A 111 17.57 7.60 0.95
N ARG A 112 17.75 6.30 1.16
CA ARG A 112 17.97 5.33 0.07
C ARG A 112 16.76 5.22 -0.84
N ILE A 113 15.54 5.16 -0.29
CA ILE A 113 14.32 5.12 -1.10
C ILE A 113 14.24 6.36 -1.99
N LEU A 114 14.48 7.55 -1.42
CA LEU A 114 14.39 8.81 -2.16
C LEU A 114 15.48 8.94 -3.22
N GLU A 115 16.72 8.53 -2.92
CA GLU A 115 17.84 8.54 -3.88
C GLU A 115 17.61 7.55 -5.03
N ASP A 116 17.21 6.32 -4.75
CA ASP A 116 16.96 5.30 -5.78
C ASP A 116 15.79 5.71 -6.69
N LEU A 117 14.71 6.31 -6.16
CA LEU A 117 13.62 6.84 -6.98
C LEU A 117 14.09 8.02 -7.86
N ALA A 118 14.96 8.88 -7.35
CA ALA A 118 15.54 9.95 -8.15
C ALA A 118 16.45 9.40 -9.25
N ALA A 119 17.26 8.37 -8.94
CA ALA A 119 18.11 7.69 -9.91
C ALA A 119 17.28 7.04 -11.03
N ILE A 120 16.21 6.31 -10.69
CA ILE A 120 15.27 5.73 -11.66
C ILE A 120 14.68 6.80 -12.58
N SER A 121 14.34 7.97 -12.04
CA SER A 121 13.77 9.07 -12.83
C SER A 121 14.76 9.70 -13.79
N ALA A 122 16.05 9.72 -13.45
CA ALA A 122 17.12 10.35 -14.22
C ALA A 122 17.76 9.39 -15.24
N ASP A 123 17.59 8.07 -15.07
CA ASP A 123 18.26 7.07 -15.91
C ASP A 123 17.61 7.00 -17.29
N THR A 124 18.44 7.05 -18.32
CA THR A 124 18.03 6.90 -19.72
C THR A 124 18.05 5.45 -20.21
N SER A 125 18.65 4.54 -19.43
CA SER A 125 18.65 3.09 -19.67
C SER A 125 17.50 2.44 -18.92
N LYS A 126 16.59 1.83 -19.67
CA LYS A 126 15.48 1.07 -19.08
C LYS A 126 15.98 -0.11 -18.22
N GLU A 127 17.03 -0.76 -18.67
CA GLU A 127 17.63 -1.92 -17.98
C GLU A 127 18.17 -1.51 -16.62
N ASN A 128 18.89 -0.40 -16.53
CA ASN A 128 19.42 0.11 -15.26
C ASN A 128 18.30 0.55 -14.34
N ALA A 129 17.32 1.30 -14.82
CA ALA A 129 16.17 1.75 -14.03
C ALA A 129 15.38 0.56 -13.47
N VAL A 130 15.22 -0.52 -14.25
CA VAL A 130 14.57 -1.75 -13.78
C VAL A 130 15.42 -2.44 -12.71
N GLN A 131 16.74 -2.50 -12.86
CA GLN A 131 17.62 -3.10 -11.86
C GLN A 131 17.59 -2.31 -10.56
N THR A 132 17.70 -1.00 -10.60
CA THR A 132 17.59 -0.13 -9.42
C THR A 132 16.24 -0.34 -8.72
N TRP A 133 15.15 -0.49 -9.48
CA TRP A 133 13.85 -0.78 -8.90
C TRP A 133 13.76 -2.17 -8.25
N VAL A 134 14.41 -3.18 -8.82
CA VAL A 134 14.49 -4.53 -8.22
C VAL A 134 15.23 -4.47 -6.88
N ASP A 135 16.38 -3.81 -6.85
CA ASP A 135 17.22 -3.68 -5.66
C ASP A 135 16.51 -2.87 -4.57
N LEU A 136 15.77 -1.81 -4.96
CA LEU A 136 14.98 -1.02 -4.04
C LEU A 136 13.80 -1.81 -3.45
N GLN A 137 13.11 -2.63 -4.24
CA GLN A 137 12.05 -3.49 -3.71
C GLN A 137 12.58 -4.47 -2.66
N GLN A 138 13.72 -5.11 -2.94
CA GLN A 138 14.39 -5.99 -1.98
C GLN A 138 14.69 -5.25 -0.68
N TYR A 139 15.32 -4.10 -0.77
CA TYR A 139 15.64 -3.26 0.38
C TYR A 139 14.39 -2.87 1.19
N MET A 140 13.31 -2.47 0.53
CA MET A 140 12.07 -2.09 1.22
C MET A 140 11.47 -3.26 2.00
N TYR A 141 11.54 -4.48 1.52
CA TYR A 141 11.08 -5.66 2.26
C TYR A 141 11.98 -6.02 3.45
N GLU A 142 13.29 -5.83 3.31
CA GLU A 142 14.25 -6.21 4.33
C GLU A 142 14.38 -5.19 5.47
N THR A 143 14.15 -3.90 5.18
CA THR A 143 14.62 -2.84 6.07
C THR A 143 13.55 -1.82 6.42
N SER A 144 12.94 -1.16 5.45
CA SER A 144 12.13 0.03 5.69
C SER A 144 10.62 -0.26 5.76
N VAL A 145 10.12 -1.23 5.03
CA VAL A 145 8.71 -1.67 4.96
C VAL A 145 7.69 -0.52 4.96
N PRO A 146 7.78 0.46 4.03
CA PRO A 146 6.90 1.64 4.02
C PRO A 146 5.44 1.27 3.75
N VAL A 147 5.18 0.11 3.16
CA VAL A 147 3.84 -0.37 2.84
C VAL A 147 3.74 -1.88 2.92
N VAL A 148 2.65 -2.37 3.53
CA VAL A 148 2.28 -3.80 3.51
C VAL A 148 1.11 -3.98 2.55
N LYS A 149 1.29 -4.81 1.53
CA LYS A 149 0.29 -5.07 0.51
C LYS A 149 -0.57 -6.29 0.87
N PHE A 150 -1.84 -6.09 1.16
CA PHE A 150 -2.78 -7.18 1.45
C PHE A 150 -3.19 -7.98 0.21
N GLY A 151 -3.21 -7.33 -0.96
CA GLY A 151 -3.63 -7.98 -2.19
C GLY A 151 -3.94 -7.01 -3.32
N SER A 152 -4.59 -7.51 -4.35
CA SER A 152 -5.08 -6.71 -5.47
C SER A 152 -6.52 -7.07 -5.77
N THR A 153 -7.37 -6.06 -5.90
CA THR A 153 -8.74 -6.22 -6.38
C THR A 153 -8.76 -6.29 -7.90
N LYS A 154 -9.66 -7.10 -8.43
CA LYS A 154 -9.91 -7.17 -9.88
C LYS A 154 -11.21 -6.45 -10.18
N THR A 155 -11.17 -5.50 -11.09
CA THR A 155 -12.35 -4.82 -11.60
C THR A 155 -12.78 -5.47 -12.91
N PHE A 156 -14.09 -5.70 -13.05
CA PHE A 156 -14.68 -6.27 -14.26
C PHE A 156 -15.46 -5.18 -14.98
N LEU A 157 -15.30 -5.13 -16.30
CA LEU A 157 -16.12 -4.32 -17.16
C LEU A 157 -17.26 -5.19 -17.71
N VAL A 158 -18.49 -4.76 -17.48
CA VAL A 158 -19.68 -5.38 -18.07
C VAL A 158 -20.38 -4.32 -18.91
N ALA A 159 -20.65 -4.66 -20.17
CA ALA A 159 -21.39 -3.80 -21.09
C ALA A 159 -22.40 -4.59 -21.87
N SER A 160 -23.42 -3.93 -22.47
CA SER A 160 -24.27 -4.55 -23.47
C SER A 160 -23.42 -5.03 -24.64
N LYS A 161 -23.85 -6.13 -25.27
CA LYS A 161 -23.21 -6.64 -26.50
C LYS A 161 -23.22 -5.64 -27.67
N ASP A 162 -24.13 -4.67 -27.61
CA ASP A 162 -24.30 -3.62 -28.61
C ASP A 162 -23.34 -2.44 -28.38
N VAL A 163 -22.54 -2.45 -27.30
CA VAL A 163 -21.53 -1.43 -27.03
C VAL A 163 -20.17 -1.90 -27.53
N GLU A 164 -19.62 -1.15 -28.46
CA GLU A 164 -18.29 -1.37 -29.05
C GLU A 164 -17.29 -0.29 -28.61
N GLY A 165 -16.00 -0.58 -28.81
CA GLY A 165 -14.93 0.40 -28.62
C GLY A 165 -14.60 0.75 -27.17
N LEU A 166 -15.10 -0.01 -26.19
CA LEU A 166 -14.65 0.11 -24.81
C LEU A 166 -13.23 -0.46 -24.68
N GLY A 167 -12.38 0.29 -23.98
CA GLY A 167 -11.04 -0.14 -23.63
C GLY A 167 -10.86 -0.22 -22.11
N LEU A 168 -9.89 -1.00 -21.67
CA LEU A 168 -9.44 -1.06 -20.28
C LEU A 168 -7.95 -0.77 -20.23
N PHE A 169 -7.60 0.37 -19.62
CA PHE A 169 -6.22 0.75 -19.36
C PHE A 169 -6.20 1.55 -18.06
N GLU A 170 -5.71 0.98 -16.99
CA GLU A 170 -5.83 1.47 -15.60
C GLU A 170 -7.28 1.75 -15.17
N HIS A 171 -8.05 2.40 -16.05
CA HIS A 171 -9.47 2.73 -15.92
C HIS A 171 -10.23 2.38 -17.20
N ILE A 172 -11.56 2.45 -17.14
CA ILE A 172 -12.39 2.25 -18.34
C ILE A 172 -12.19 3.43 -19.29
N VAL A 173 -11.82 3.14 -20.52
CA VAL A 173 -11.62 4.14 -21.58
C VAL A 173 -12.85 4.16 -22.48
N TYR A 174 -13.56 5.27 -22.47
CA TYR A 174 -14.78 5.49 -23.23
C TYR A 174 -14.58 6.24 -24.54
N ALA A 175 -13.36 6.68 -24.86
CA ALA A 175 -13.08 7.58 -25.97
C ALA A 175 -13.60 7.11 -27.33
N ASN A 176 -13.67 5.79 -27.54
CA ASN A 176 -14.16 5.16 -28.78
C ASN A 176 -15.46 4.35 -28.55
N ALA A 177 -16.11 4.52 -27.39
CA ALA A 177 -17.33 3.79 -27.09
C ALA A 177 -18.48 4.26 -27.99
N ARG A 178 -19.20 3.33 -28.59
CA ARG A 178 -20.39 3.58 -29.41
C ARG A 178 -21.38 2.43 -29.25
N VAL A 179 -22.63 2.68 -29.54
CA VAL A 179 -23.64 1.65 -29.69
C VAL A 179 -23.62 1.19 -31.14
N ALA A 180 -23.51 -0.11 -31.37
CA ALA A 180 -23.64 -0.69 -32.74
C ALA A 180 -25.05 -0.44 -33.27
N GLU A 181 -25.17 -0.05 -34.50
CA GLU A 181 -26.45 0.15 -35.20
C GLU A 181 -27.13 -1.20 -35.57
#